data_d4b782db01fa76bb243c498c46b437a5
#
_entry.id   d4b782db01fa76bb243c498c46b437a5
#
_cell.length_a   1.000
_cell.length_b   1.000
_cell.length_c   1.000
_cell.angle_alpha   90.00
_cell.angle_beta   90.00
_cell.angle_gamma   90.00
#
_symmetry.space_group_name_H-M   'P 1'
#
loop_
_entity.id
_entity.type
_entity.pdbx_description
1 polymer ?
#
loop_
_entity_poly.entity_id
_entity_poly.type
_entity_poly.pdbx_seq_one_letter_code
_entity_poly.pdbx_strand_id
1 'polypeptide(L)'
;LRTIRRDADDVDPQRFEDIYVFYDGTELIEKVKKLVRFDIIDIKGVFNIVATNKPSRCPDCGAINFRMNGTYSFVYPQWIKKIDNILNSFEYNADLPDSILFQQYKEVSNYLTLIGTVVTKPELLNQDTYPLCRYRVGVDRKYYVKTQPDITADYPWIYTRGQQALDDARHLDLESVILVDGYIHTRNVHVPTKCEACGASYSYPDVVTDFIPYAIEYLNKYKTDEDIARDEELALREMIANVAQ
;
A
#
# COMPACT_ATOMS: atom_id res chain seq x y z
N LEU A 1 7.20 -12.26 -4.86
CA LEU A 1 8.28 -11.40 -5.39
C LEU A 1 8.92 -10.63 -4.25
N ARG A 2 10.24 -10.80 -4.06
CA ARG A 2 11.00 -10.00 -3.12
C ARG A 2 11.52 -8.74 -3.80
N THR A 3 11.37 -7.62 -3.14
CA THR A 3 11.84 -6.31 -3.56
C THR A 3 12.60 -5.64 -2.41
N ILE A 4 13.34 -4.57 -2.69
CA ILE A 4 14.02 -3.78 -1.68
C ILE A 4 13.49 -2.36 -1.69
N ARG A 5 13.37 -1.74 -0.51
CA ARG A 5 12.95 -0.34 -0.38
C ARG A 5 14.10 0.61 -0.77
N ARG A 6 13.74 1.70 -1.42
CA ARG A 6 14.70 2.74 -1.83
C ARG A 6 15.40 3.43 -0.64
N ASP A 7 14.67 3.64 0.44
CA ASP A 7 15.16 4.30 1.67
C ASP A 7 15.88 3.33 2.64
N ALA A 8 15.95 2.03 2.29
CA ALA A 8 16.59 1.04 3.14
C ALA A 8 18.11 1.25 3.25
N ASP A 9 18.67 1.02 4.42
CA ASP A 9 20.10 0.92 4.68
C ASP A 9 20.54 -0.52 4.93
N ASP A 10 21.86 -0.75 5.05
CA ASP A 10 22.44 -2.08 5.20
C ASP A 10 22.03 -2.79 6.49
N VAL A 11 21.72 -2.03 7.52
CA VAL A 11 21.40 -2.55 8.86
C VAL A 11 19.90 -2.71 9.10
N ASP A 12 19.05 -2.21 8.19
CA ASP A 12 17.61 -2.33 8.33
C ASP A 12 17.16 -3.80 8.13
N PRO A 13 16.67 -4.48 9.17
CA PRO A 13 16.20 -5.85 9.06
C PRO A 13 14.93 -5.97 8.20
N GLN A 14 14.20 -4.88 7.98
CA GLN A 14 12.97 -4.82 7.20
C GLN A 14 13.17 -4.16 5.83
N ARG A 15 14.41 -4.19 5.31
CA ARG A 15 14.74 -3.58 4.01
C ARG A 15 14.07 -4.24 2.81
N PHE A 16 13.65 -5.48 2.96
CA PHE A 16 12.98 -6.24 1.90
C PHE A 16 11.48 -6.31 2.12
N GLU A 17 10.76 -6.29 1.00
CA GLU A 17 9.32 -6.46 0.94
C GLU A 17 8.97 -7.67 0.08
N ASP A 18 8.08 -8.52 0.58
CA ASP A 18 7.56 -9.66 -0.16
C ASP A 18 6.18 -9.33 -0.72
N ILE A 19 6.10 -9.08 -2.04
CA ILE A 19 4.90 -8.62 -2.74
C ILE A 19 4.26 -9.79 -3.49
N TYR A 20 2.96 -9.94 -3.37
CA TYR A 20 2.21 -10.91 -4.16
C TYR A 20 2.06 -10.43 -5.61
N VAL A 21 2.33 -11.33 -6.55
CA VAL A 21 2.08 -11.15 -7.98
C VAL A 21 1.06 -12.19 -8.41
N PHE A 22 -0.03 -11.75 -9.01
CA PHE A 22 -1.08 -12.63 -9.51
C PHE A 22 -1.30 -12.41 -11.00
N TYR A 23 -1.43 -13.50 -11.75
CA TYR A 23 -1.69 -13.46 -13.18
C TYR A 23 -2.60 -14.61 -13.61
N ASP A 24 -3.72 -14.30 -14.24
CA ASP A 24 -4.71 -15.24 -14.78
C ASP A 24 -4.87 -15.13 -16.31
N GLY A 25 -4.03 -14.32 -16.96
CA GLY A 25 -4.00 -14.18 -18.42
C GLY A 25 -3.22 -15.30 -19.12
N THR A 26 -3.24 -15.30 -20.44
CA THR A 26 -2.54 -16.29 -21.27
C THR A 26 -1.23 -15.79 -21.84
N GLU A 27 -1.09 -14.47 -22.05
CA GLU A 27 0.02 -13.87 -22.79
C GLU A 27 1.39 -14.01 -22.10
N LEU A 28 1.43 -13.91 -20.77
CA LEU A 28 2.66 -14.01 -20.00
C LEU A 28 2.91 -15.39 -19.39
N ILE A 29 1.95 -16.34 -19.52
CA ILE A 29 2.01 -17.62 -18.82
C ILE A 29 3.27 -18.42 -19.13
N GLU A 30 3.74 -18.41 -20.38
CA GLU A 30 4.94 -19.13 -20.79
C GLU A 30 6.22 -18.47 -20.25
N LYS A 31 6.20 -17.17 -20.00
CA LYS A 31 7.30 -16.48 -19.31
C LYS A 31 7.30 -16.82 -17.83
N VAL A 32 6.13 -16.79 -17.18
CA VAL A 32 5.96 -17.11 -15.76
C VAL A 32 6.39 -18.54 -15.46
N LYS A 33 6.00 -19.53 -16.28
CA LYS A 33 6.37 -20.94 -16.14
C LYS A 33 7.88 -21.19 -16.20
N LYS A 34 8.64 -20.34 -16.87
CA LYS A 34 10.10 -20.42 -16.98
C LYS A 34 10.85 -19.80 -15.82
N LEU A 35 10.17 -19.06 -14.95
CA LEU A 35 10.79 -18.47 -13.77
C LEU A 35 11.06 -19.55 -12.72
N VAL A 36 12.21 -19.45 -12.13
CA VAL A 36 12.62 -20.29 -11.01
C VAL A 36 12.92 -19.42 -9.79
N ARG A 37 12.94 -20.06 -8.63
CA ARG A 37 13.30 -19.37 -7.39
C ARG A 37 14.67 -18.69 -7.56
N PHE A 38 14.76 -17.44 -7.12
CA PHE A 38 15.94 -16.58 -7.16
C PHE A 38 16.28 -15.94 -8.52
N ASP A 39 15.46 -16.12 -9.53
CA ASP A 39 15.59 -15.30 -10.73
C ASP A 39 15.44 -13.83 -10.40
N ILE A 40 16.32 -13.00 -10.94
CA ILE A 40 16.14 -11.55 -10.92
C ILE A 40 15.25 -11.19 -12.10
N ILE A 41 14.15 -10.52 -11.80
CA ILE A 41 13.12 -10.18 -12.80
C ILE A 41 12.73 -8.71 -12.71
N ASP A 42 12.42 -8.13 -13.87
CA ASP A 42 11.75 -6.84 -13.97
C ASP A 42 10.27 -7.10 -14.25
N ILE A 43 9.38 -6.56 -13.40
CA ILE A 43 7.93 -6.62 -13.55
C ILE A 43 7.38 -5.21 -13.63
N LYS A 44 6.58 -4.95 -14.67
CA LYS A 44 5.73 -3.76 -14.74
C LYS A 44 4.28 -4.21 -14.72
N GLY A 45 3.50 -3.59 -13.88
CA GLY A 45 2.10 -3.98 -13.69
C GLY A 45 1.28 -2.95 -12.97
N VAL A 46 0.07 -3.33 -12.61
CA VAL A 46 -0.86 -2.50 -11.84
C VAL A 46 -1.08 -3.12 -10.46
N PHE A 47 -1.13 -2.27 -9.46
CA PHE A 47 -1.44 -2.69 -8.11
C PHE A 47 -2.95 -2.81 -7.94
N ASN A 48 -3.40 -3.92 -7.40
CA ASN A 48 -4.81 -4.24 -7.22
C ASN A 48 -5.11 -4.60 -5.77
N ILE A 49 -6.29 -4.20 -5.30
CA ILE A 49 -6.82 -4.51 -3.98
C ILE A 49 -8.17 -5.20 -4.12
N VAL A 50 -8.31 -6.38 -3.53
CA VAL A 50 -9.52 -7.18 -3.62
C VAL A 50 -10.10 -7.40 -2.25
N ALA A 51 -11.35 -7.03 -2.06
CA ALA A 51 -12.10 -7.36 -0.86
C ALA A 51 -12.41 -8.87 -0.83
N THR A 52 -12.20 -9.49 0.31
CA THR A 52 -12.45 -10.91 0.50
C THR A 52 -12.78 -11.24 1.94
N ASN A 53 -13.41 -12.38 2.15
CA ASN A 53 -13.64 -12.93 3.47
C ASN A 53 -12.43 -13.80 3.86
N LYS A 54 -11.62 -13.32 4.80
CA LYS A 54 -10.43 -14.05 5.26
C LYS A 54 -10.79 -15.07 6.33
N PRO A 55 -10.53 -16.37 6.11
CA PRO A 55 -10.80 -17.39 7.11
C PRO A 55 -9.76 -17.38 8.24
N SER A 56 -10.20 -17.64 9.46
CA SER A 56 -9.34 -17.91 10.61
C SER A 56 -9.88 -19.10 11.40
N ARG A 57 -9.00 -19.90 11.98
CA ARG A 57 -9.39 -21.05 12.77
C ARG A 57 -9.26 -20.73 14.25
N CYS A 58 -10.34 -20.95 15.01
CA CYS A 58 -10.32 -20.83 16.46
C CYS A 58 -9.41 -21.91 17.07
N PRO A 59 -8.43 -21.54 17.92
CA PRO A 59 -7.55 -22.51 18.55
C PRO A 59 -8.27 -23.40 19.57
N ASP A 60 -9.35 -22.93 20.19
CA ASP A 60 -10.03 -23.64 21.27
C ASP A 60 -11.01 -24.69 20.75
N CYS A 61 -11.84 -24.37 19.76
CA CYS A 61 -12.88 -25.28 19.26
C CYS A 61 -12.69 -25.75 17.83
N GLY A 62 -11.67 -25.24 17.11
CA GLY A 62 -11.37 -25.58 15.72
C GLY A 62 -12.34 -25.00 14.68
N ALA A 63 -13.36 -24.24 15.08
CA ALA A 63 -14.31 -23.61 14.16
C ALA A 63 -13.63 -22.61 13.24
N ILE A 64 -14.10 -22.54 11.99
CA ILE A 64 -13.64 -21.55 11.02
C ILE A 64 -14.53 -20.31 11.13
N ASN A 65 -13.92 -19.17 11.39
CA ASN A 65 -14.56 -17.86 11.40
C ASN A 65 -14.09 -17.06 10.18
N PHE A 66 -14.95 -16.20 9.65
CA PHE A 66 -14.63 -15.37 8.50
C PHE A 66 -14.60 -13.90 8.90
N ARG A 67 -13.46 -13.24 8.65
CA ARG A 67 -13.39 -11.78 8.72
C ARG A 67 -14.00 -11.21 7.47
N MET A 68 -15.11 -10.52 7.63
CA MET A 68 -15.72 -9.74 6.55
C MET A 68 -14.85 -8.53 6.22
N ASN A 69 -14.82 -8.14 4.95
CA ASN A 69 -14.06 -6.98 4.47
C ASN A 69 -12.52 -7.07 4.65
N GLY A 70 -11.97 -8.27 4.72
CA GLY A 70 -10.55 -8.47 4.55
C GLY A 70 -10.12 -8.06 3.14
N THR A 71 -8.83 -7.76 2.94
CA THR A 71 -8.29 -7.41 1.62
C THR A 71 -7.08 -8.26 1.27
N TYR A 72 -6.97 -8.64 0.01
CA TYR A 72 -5.72 -9.07 -0.60
C TYR A 72 -5.23 -8.00 -1.57
N SER A 73 -3.93 -7.74 -1.52
CA SER A 73 -3.28 -6.81 -2.44
C SER A 73 -2.24 -7.56 -3.25
N PHE A 74 -2.15 -7.27 -4.53
CA PHE A 74 -1.19 -7.90 -5.43
C PHE A 74 -0.86 -7.02 -6.63
N VAL A 75 0.26 -7.29 -7.26
CA VAL A 75 0.61 -6.70 -8.56
C VAL A 75 0.09 -7.63 -9.66
N TYR A 76 -0.72 -7.09 -10.57
CA TYR A 76 -1.13 -7.76 -11.81
C TYR A 76 -0.15 -7.36 -12.92
N PRO A 77 0.71 -8.27 -13.38
CA PRO A 77 1.76 -7.93 -14.33
C PRO A 77 1.22 -7.68 -15.74
N GLN A 78 1.68 -6.59 -16.34
CA GLN A 78 1.49 -6.28 -17.75
C GLN A 78 2.70 -6.70 -18.59
N TRP A 79 3.85 -6.77 -17.93
CA TRP A 79 5.09 -7.14 -18.55
C TRP A 79 6.03 -7.80 -17.54
N ILE A 80 6.72 -8.85 -17.98
CA ILE A 80 7.71 -9.59 -17.19
C ILE A 80 8.93 -9.87 -18.06
N LYS A 81 10.10 -9.57 -17.53
CA LYS A 81 11.38 -9.92 -18.13
C LYS A 81 12.33 -10.48 -17.08
N LYS A 82 12.91 -11.65 -17.35
CA LYS A 82 14.04 -12.15 -16.60
C LYS A 82 15.28 -11.34 -16.99
N ILE A 83 16.03 -10.89 -16.00
CA ILE A 83 17.30 -10.20 -16.20
C ILE A 83 18.37 -11.30 -16.29
N ASP A 84 18.75 -11.63 -17.53
CA ASP A 84 19.75 -12.65 -17.81
C ASP A 84 21.15 -12.17 -17.41
N ASN A 85 22.05 -13.10 -17.11
CA ASN A 85 23.50 -12.94 -16.89
C ASN A 85 24.00 -12.62 -15.48
N ILE A 86 23.15 -12.46 -14.48
CA ILE A 86 23.66 -12.15 -13.14
C ILE A 86 24.02 -13.44 -12.38
N LEU A 87 23.31 -14.55 -12.61
CA LEU A 87 23.45 -15.77 -11.84
C LEU A 87 24.02 -16.96 -12.60
N ASN A 88 24.22 -16.87 -13.92
CA ASN A 88 24.65 -18.02 -14.74
C ASN A 88 26.12 -18.43 -14.57
N SER A 89 26.91 -17.68 -13.80
CA SER A 89 28.36 -17.92 -13.65
C SER A 89 28.82 -18.26 -12.22
N PHE A 90 27.92 -18.33 -11.24
CA PHE A 90 28.28 -18.55 -9.84
C PHE A 90 27.57 -19.77 -9.27
N GLU A 91 28.26 -20.47 -8.37
CA GLU A 91 27.59 -21.41 -7.46
C GLU A 91 26.50 -20.64 -6.70
N TYR A 92 25.30 -21.21 -6.73
CA TYR A 92 24.12 -20.57 -6.20
C TYR A 92 24.23 -20.34 -4.68
N ASN A 93 24.27 -19.09 -4.26
CA ASN A 93 24.17 -18.68 -2.87
C ASN A 93 22.82 -17.97 -2.65
N ALA A 94 22.07 -18.36 -1.63
CA ALA A 94 20.75 -17.79 -1.31
C ALA A 94 20.80 -16.29 -0.98
N ASP A 95 21.93 -15.80 -0.49
CA ASP A 95 22.13 -14.39 -0.12
C ASP A 95 22.48 -13.50 -1.33
N LEU A 96 22.89 -14.12 -2.45
CA LEU A 96 23.32 -13.39 -3.63
C LEU A 96 22.21 -12.53 -4.27
N PRO A 97 20.96 -13.00 -4.45
CA PRO A 97 19.89 -12.19 -4.98
C PRO A 97 19.58 -10.93 -4.15
N ASP A 98 19.59 -11.08 -2.83
CA ASP A 98 19.35 -9.97 -1.90
C ASP A 98 20.48 -8.93 -1.98
N SER A 99 21.72 -9.37 -2.10
CA SER A 99 22.89 -8.51 -2.32
C SER A 99 22.83 -7.77 -3.66
N ILE A 100 22.42 -8.46 -4.73
CA ILE A 100 22.24 -7.85 -6.06
C ILE A 100 21.13 -6.79 -6.03
N LEU A 101 19.98 -7.08 -5.42
CA LEU A 101 18.90 -6.12 -5.26
C LEU A 101 19.39 -4.87 -4.53
N PHE A 102 20.13 -5.03 -3.44
CA PHE A 102 20.64 -3.92 -2.65
C PHE A 102 21.67 -3.09 -3.44
N GLN A 103 22.65 -3.72 -4.06
CA GLN A 103 23.75 -3.01 -4.70
C GLN A 103 23.41 -2.41 -6.06
N GLN A 104 22.51 -3.02 -6.83
CA GLN A 104 22.28 -2.64 -8.23
C GLN A 104 20.87 -2.10 -8.51
N TYR A 105 19.86 -2.51 -7.72
CA TYR A 105 18.46 -2.23 -8.04
C TYR A 105 17.68 -1.52 -6.93
N LYS A 106 18.33 -1.07 -5.87
CA LYS A 106 17.69 -0.41 -4.73
C LYS A 106 16.77 0.73 -5.15
N GLU A 107 17.21 1.56 -6.09
CA GLU A 107 16.46 2.75 -6.53
C GLU A 107 15.16 2.45 -7.29
N VAL A 108 15.06 1.26 -7.88
CA VAL A 108 13.96 0.92 -8.80
C VAL A 108 13.22 -0.36 -8.44
N SER A 109 13.64 -1.05 -7.39
CA SER A 109 13.13 -2.39 -7.08
C SER A 109 11.69 -2.39 -6.58
N ASN A 110 11.31 -1.37 -5.80
CA ASN A 110 9.96 -1.22 -5.27
C ASN A 110 9.49 0.21 -5.50
N TYR A 111 8.94 0.44 -6.67
CA TYR A 111 8.47 1.76 -7.09
C TYR A 111 7.03 1.70 -7.55
N LEU A 112 6.20 2.55 -6.97
CA LEU A 112 4.79 2.67 -7.28
C LEU A 112 4.41 4.15 -7.43
N THR A 113 3.81 4.48 -8.58
CA THR A 113 3.20 5.80 -8.83
C THR A 113 1.71 5.62 -9.02
N LEU A 114 0.92 6.45 -8.39
CA LEU A 114 -0.52 6.53 -8.61
C LEU A 114 -1.01 7.97 -8.72
N ILE A 115 -2.08 8.14 -9.49
CA ILE A 115 -2.91 9.33 -9.47
C ILE A 115 -4.30 8.90 -9.05
N GLY A 116 -4.88 9.58 -8.09
CA GLY A 116 -6.21 9.24 -7.62
C GLY A 116 -6.88 10.36 -6.82
N THR A 117 -8.10 10.08 -6.40
CA THR A 117 -8.97 11.01 -5.67
C THR A 117 -9.06 10.59 -4.21
N VAL A 118 -8.90 11.52 -3.29
CA VAL A 118 -9.09 11.30 -1.86
C VAL A 118 -10.56 10.97 -1.58
N VAL A 119 -10.84 9.79 -1.05
CA VAL A 119 -12.21 9.28 -0.81
C VAL A 119 -12.56 9.13 0.67
N THR A 120 -11.60 9.33 1.56
CA THR A 120 -11.85 9.49 3.00
C THR A 120 -11.17 10.73 3.50
N LYS A 121 -11.82 11.44 4.44
CA LYS A 121 -11.20 12.61 5.04
C LYS A 121 -9.85 12.23 5.67
N PRO A 122 -8.78 13.00 5.44
CA PRO A 122 -7.48 12.79 6.08
C PRO A 122 -7.61 12.79 7.60
N GLU A 123 -7.05 11.77 8.24
CA GLU A 123 -7.07 11.61 9.69
C GLU A 123 -5.65 11.74 10.23
N LEU A 124 -5.42 12.83 10.99
CA LEU A 124 -4.15 13.08 11.65
C LEU A 124 -4.10 12.38 13.00
N LEU A 125 -3.10 11.54 13.19
CA LEU A 125 -2.85 10.75 14.39
C LEU A 125 -1.49 11.15 14.99
N ASN A 126 -1.33 10.97 16.30
CA ASN A 126 -0.06 11.18 17.02
C ASN A 126 0.57 12.57 16.78
N GLN A 127 -0.23 13.62 16.69
CA GLN A 127 0.18 14.97 16.31
C GLN A 127 1.36 15.50 17.14
N ASP A 128 1.40 15.20 18.43
CA ASP A 128 2.36 15.77 19.37
C ASP A 128 3.73 15.07 19.40
N THR A 129 3.80 13.81 18.94
CA THR A 129 5.02 13.00 19.02
C THR A 129 5.64 12.77 17.66
N TYR A 130 4.94 12.05 16.81
CA TYR A 130 5.36 11.77 15.46
C TYR A 130 4.13 11.77 14.55
N PRO A 131 3.81 12.89 13.90
CA PRO A 131 2.61 13.04 13.10
C PRO A 131 2.48 11.93 12.06
N LEU A 132 1.30 11.32 12.02
CA LEU A 132 0.91 10.31 11.05
C LEU A 132 -0.44 10.71 10.48
N CYS A 133 -0.54 10.87 9.17
CA CYS A 133 -1.81 11.09 8.50
C CYS A 133 -2.17 9.85 7.67
N ARG A 134 -3.43 9.47 7.70
CA ARG A 134 -3.95 8.38 6.88
C ARG A 134 -5.23 8.77 6.16
N TYR A 135 -5.35 8.31 4.93
CA TYR A 135 -6.54 8.48 4.11
C TYR A 135 -6.57 7.44 3.00
N ARG A 136 -7.72 7.29 2.35
CA ARG A 136 -7.86 6.39 1.19
C ARG A 136 -7.93 7.20 -0.09
N VAL A 137 -7.35 6.63 -1.13
CA VAL A 137 -7.35 7.20 -2.48
C VAL A 137 -8.08 6.24 -3.41
N GLY A 138 -9.06 6.73 -4.15
CA GLY A 138 -9.71 6.00 -5.23
C GLY A 138 -8.86 6.10 -6.49
N VAL A 139 -8.46 4.96 -7.03
CA VAL A 139 -7.66 4.85 -8.25
C VAL A 139 -8.41 3.99 -9.26
N ASP A 140 -8.73 4.56 -10.41
CA ASP A 140 -9.41 3.83 -11.47
C ASP A 140 -8.49 2.79 -12.11
N ARG A 141 -9.01 1.58 -12.30
CA ARG A 141 -8.28 0.51 -12.98
C ARG A 141 -8.24 0.78 -14.47
N LYS A 142 -7.03 0.83 -15.02
CA LYS A 142 -6.80 0.86 -16.48
C LYS A 142 -6.85 -0.54 -17.11
N TYR A 143 -6.60 -1.58 -16.30
CA TYR A 143 -6.55 -2.98 -16.73
C TYR A 143 -7.39 -3.83 -15.80
N TYR A 144 -8.17 -4.72 -16.36
CA TYR A 144 -9.02 -5.62 -15.62
C TYR A 144 -8.29 -6.91 -15.27
N VAL A 145 -8.45 -7.36 -14.04
CA VAL A 145 -8.14 -8.74 -13.66
C VAL A 145 -9.25 -9.62 -14.23
N LYS A 146 -8.91 -10.60 -15.05
CA LYS A 146 -9.87 -11.39 -15.84
C LYS A 146 -10.93 -12.10 -14.99
N THR A 147 -10.55 -12.54 -13.77
CA THR A 147 -11.44 -13.17 -12.80
C THR A 147 -12.24 -12.17 -11.95
N GLN A 148 -12.06 -10.86 -12.16
CA GLN A 148 -12.70 -9.80 -11.38
C GLN A 148 -13.13 -8.62 -12.26
N PRO A 149 -13.95 -8.86 -13.30
CA PRO A 149 -14.29 -7.85 -14.31
C PRO A 149 -15.11 -6.68 -13.75
N ASP A 150 -15.81 -6.89 -12.63
CA ASP A 150 -16.71 -5.87 -12.03
C ASP A 150 -15.98 -4.88 -11.13
N ILE A 151 -14.68 -5.11 -10.81
CA ILE A 151 -13.91 -4.19 -9.99
C ILE A 151 -13.21 -3.18 -10.89
N THR A 152 -13.71 -1.95 -10.89
CA THR A 152 -13.24 -0.86 -11.76
C THR A 152 -12.27 0.10 -11.07
N ALA A 153 -12.19 0.07 -9.74
CA ALA A 153 -11.31 0.95 -8.96
C ALA A 153 -10.70 0.22 -7.76
N ASP A 154 -9.55 0.68 -7.34
CA ASP A 154 -8.85 0.27 -6.13
C ASP A 154 -8.82 1.40 -5.12
N TYR A 155 -8.78 1.07 -3.83
CA TYR A 155 -8.87 2.03 -2.73
C TYR A 155 -7.72 1.82 -1.72
N PRO A 156 -6.45 2.07 -2.10
CA PRO A 156 -5.32 1.96 -1.19
C PRO A 156 -5.41 2.94 -0.03
N TRP A 157 -4.90 2.50 1.13
CA TRP A 157 -4.57 3.39 2.22
C TRP A 157 -3.22 4.05 1.95
N ILE A 158 -3.17 5.35 2.12
CA ILE A 158 -1.95 6.16 2.12
C ILE A 158 -1.62 6.52 3.56
N TYR A 159 -0.35 6.36 3.92
CA TYR A 159 0.17 6.71 5.25
C TYR A 159 1.35 7.66 5.10
N THR A 160 1.17 8.90 5.50
CA THR A 160 2.22 9.92 5.51
C THR A 160 2.70 10.22 6.91
N ARG A 161 3.93 10.72 7.04
CA ARG A 161 4.58 10.93 8.31
C ARG A 161 5.26 12.27 8.38
N GLY A 162 5.53 12.76 9.62
CA GLY A 162 6.24 14.00 9.87
C GLY A 162 5.55 15.20 9.23
N GLN A 163 6.31 16.07 8.58
CA GLN A 163 5.78 17.29 7.96
C GLN A 163 4.73 17.00 6.90
N GLN A 164 4.96 15.99 6.04
CA GLN A 164 3.98 15.61 5.02
C GLN A 164 2.62 15.22 5.62
N ALA A 165 2.60 14.59 6.79
CA ALA A 165 1.34 14.25 7.46
C ALA A 165 0.57 15.50 7.93
N LEU A 166 1.27 16.52 8.39
CA LEU A 166 0.66 17.80 8.77
C LEU A 166 0.13 18.54 7.54
N ASP A 167 0.90 18.56 6.47
CA ASP A 167 0.52 19.20 5.20
C ASP A 167 -0.70 18.51 4.59
N ASP A 168 -0.72 17.17 4.54
CA ASP A 168 -1.85 16.40 4.04
C ASP A 168 -3.13 16.66 4.85
N ALA A 169 -3.02 16.65 6.18
CA ALA A 169 -4.18 16.92 7.04
C ALA A 169 -4.72 18.35 6.89
N ARG A 170 -3.85 19.29 6.52
CA ARG A 170 -4.20 20.70 6.34
C ARG A 170 -4.79 21.00 4.97
N HIS A 171 -4.19 20.43 3.92
CA HIS A 171 -4.49 20.79 2.53
C HIS A 171 -5.46 19.85 1.83
N LEU A 172 -5.50 18.57 2.22
CA LEU A 172 -6.35 17.59 1.56
C LEU A 172 -7.74 17.52 2.19
N ASP A 173 -8.73 17.33 1.33
CA ASP A 173 -10.11 17.03 1.72
C ASP A 173 -10.70 15.98 0.77
N LEU A 174 -11.95 15.59 0.97
CA LEU A 174 -12.68 14.75 0.03
C LEU A 174 -12.61 15.33 -1.38
N GLU A 175 -12.46 14.46 -2.36
CA GLU A 175 -12.32 14.79 -3.77
C GLU A 175 -11.00 15.48 -4.17
N SER A 176 -10.07 15.75 -3.26
CA SER A 176 -8.72 16.21 -3.65
C SER A 176 -8.07 15.19 -4.57
N VAL A 177 -7.46 15.65 -5.65
CA VAL A 177 -6.72 14.82 -6.61
C VAL A 177 -5.23 14.95 -6.34
N ILE A 178 -4.56 13.83 -6.18
CA ILE A 178 -3.14 13.75 -5.86
C ILE A 178 -2.38 12.81 -6.78
N LEU A 179 -1.11 13.11 -7.00
CA LEU A 179 -0.12 12.17 -7.52
C LEU A 179 0.75 11.73 -6.34
N VAL A 180 0.96 10.44 -6.24
CA VAL A 180 1.75 9.83 -5.16
C VAL A 180 2.82 8.95 -5.78
N ASP A 181 4.07 9.23 -5.44
CA ASP A 181 5.21 8.34 -5.68
C ASP A 181 5.64 7.69 -4.38
N GLY A 182 5.83 6.37 -4.39
CA GLY A 182 6.18 5.66 -3.19
C GLY A 182 6.50 4.19 -3.42
N TYR A 183 6.28 3.39 -2.40
CA TYR A 183 6.53 1.96 -2.45
C TYR A 183 5.41 1.16 -1.75
N ILE A 184 5.35 -0.12 -2.07
CA ILE A 184 4.48 -1.08 -1.42
C ILE A 184 5.18 -1.58 -0.16
N HIS A 185 4.52 -1.45 0.99
CA HIS A 185 4.99 -1.95 2.27
C HIS A 185 4.07 -3.09 2.75
N THR A 186 4.68 -4.23 3.04
CA THR A 186 3.97 -5.40 3.56
C THR A 186 4.34 -5.64 5.01
N ARG A 187 3.36 -5.82 5.87
CA ARG A 187 3.59 -6.11 7.28
C ARG A 187 2.71 -7.23 7.79
N ASN A 188 3.28 -8.04 8.65
CA ASN A 188 2.54 -9.05 9.39
C ASN A 188 1.83 -8.38 10.58
N VAL A 189 0.55 -8.64 10.70
CA VAL A 189 -0.29 -8.14 11.80
C VAL A 189 -0.98 -9.30 12.50
N HIS A 190 -1.30 -9.13 13.77
CA HIS A 190 -2.16 -10.04 14.50
C HIS A 190 -3.54 -9.41 14.66
N VAL A 191 -4.54 -10.02 14.04
CA VAL A 191 -5.91 -9.50 14.03
C VAL A 191 -6.70 -10.14 15.19
N PRO A 192 -7.11 -9.35 16.18
CA PRO A 192 -7.95 -9.84 17.25
C PRO A 192 -9.35 -10.17 16.72
N THR A 193 -9.88 -11.30 17.13
CA THR A 193 -11.21 -11.74 16.75
C THR A 193 -11.87 -12.54 17.89
N LYS A 194 -13.19 -12.73 17.80
CA LYS A 194 -13.97 -13.55 18.72
C LYS A 194 -14.61 -14.69 17.94
N CYS A 195 -14.50 -15.89 18.47
CA CYS A 195 -15.11 -17.06 17.85
C CYS A 195 -16.63 -17.01 17.94
N GLU A 196 -17.31 -17.13 16.83
CA GLU A 196 -18.77 -17.14 16.78
C GLU A 196 -19.37 -18.42 17.39
N ALA A 197 -18.63 -19.53 17.35
CA ALA A 197 -19.11 -20.82 17.85
C ALA A 197 -18.95 -21.00 19.35
N CYS A 198 -17.81 -20.59 19.95
CA CYS A 198 -17.56 -20.82 21.40
C CYS A 198 -17.36 -19.53 22.20
N GLY A 199 -17.32 -18.35 21.56
CA GLY A 199 -17.15 -17.05 22.21
C GLY A 199 -15.73 -16.73 22.66
N ALA A 200 -14.75 -17.61 22.44
CA ALA A 200 -13.35 -17.39 22.81
C ALA A 200 -12.74 -16.24 21.99
N SER A 201 -11.93 -15.41 22.66
CA SER A 201 -11.15 -14.36 22.01
C SER A 201 -9.78 -14.91 21.64
N TYR A 202 -9.35 -14.69 20.39
CA TYR A 202 -8.04 -15.09 19.89
C TYR A 202 -7.53 -14.08 18.88
N SER A 203 -6.27 -14.21 18.47
CA SER A 203 -5.71 -13.47 17.35
C SER A 203 -5.14 -14.42 16.32
N TYR A 204 -5.16 -14.01 15.06
CA TYR A 204 -4.57 -14.76 13.97
C TYR A 204 -3.65 -13.88 13.12
N PRO A 205 -2.60 -14.47 12.52
CA PRO A 205 -1.69 -13.72 11.66
C PRO A 205 -2.39 -13.36 10.34
N ASP A 206 -2.16 -12.13 9.89
CA ASP A 206 -2.61 -11.61 8.60
C ASP A 206 -1.50 -10.76 7.98
N VAL A 207 -1.55 -10.59 6.66
CA VAL A 207 -0.65 -9.71 5.92
C VAL A 207 -1.43 -8.50 5.46
N VAL A 208 -0.94 -7.31 5.82
CA VAL A 208 -1.49 -6.03 5.39
C VAL A 208 -0.48 -5.38 4.45
N THR A 209 -1.00 -4.81 3.37
CA THR A 209 -0.21 -4.07 2.40
C THR A 209 -0.64 -2.62 2.45
N ASP A 210 0.31 -1.76 2.76
CA ASP A 210 0.15 -0.31 2.82
C ASP A 210 0.92 0.34 1.67
N PHE A 211 0.54 1.56 1.32
CA PHE A 211 1.26 2.38 0.37
C PHE A 211 1.96 3.50 1.14
N ILE A 212 3.29 3.54 1.06
CA ILE A 212 4.12 4.52 1.76
C ILE A 212 4.69 5.50 0.73
N PRO A 213 4.29 6.78 0.77
CA PRO A 213 4.80 7.77 -0.17
C PRO A 213 6.23 8.20 0.15
N TYR A 214 7.00 8.43 -0.90
CA TYR A 214 8.22 9.24 -0.88
C TYR A 214 7.89 10.71 -1.14
N ALA A 215 6.90 10.97 -2.03
CA ALA A 215 6.44 12.30 -2.39
C ALA A 215 4.95 12.28 -2.72
N ILE A 216 4.29 13.40 -2.45
CA ILE A 216 2.90 13.66 -2.83
C ILE A 216 2.83 15.03 -3.49
N GLU A 217 2.17 15.08 -4.65
CA GLU A 217 1.84 16.33 -5.33
C GLU A 217 0.33 16.54 -5.29
N TYR A 218 -0.10 17.72 -4.85
CA TYR A 218 -1.51 18.11 -4.86
C TYR A 218 -1.87 18.69 -6.23
N LEU A 219 -2.71 17.98 -6.97
CA LEU A 219 -3.01 18.31 -8.37
C LEU A 219 -4.25 19.18 -8.51
N ASN A 220 -5.32 18.86 -7.80
CA ASN A 220 -6.60 19.55 -7.92
C ASN A 220 -7.47 19.41 -6.67
N LYS A 221 -8.41 20.34 -6.46
CA LYS A 221 -9.39 20.34 -5.37
C LYS A 221 -8.78 20.20 -3.97
N TYR A 222 -7.56 20.66 -3.78
CA TYR A 222 -6.94 20.78 -2.47
C TYR A 222 -7.10 22.22 -1.94
N LYS A 223 -6.98 22.42 -0.63
CA LYS A 223 -7.01 23.74 -0.01
C LYS A 223 -5.65 24.41 -0.15
N THR A 224 -5.63 25.60 -0.73
CA THR A 224 -4.43 26.45 -0.72
C THR A 224 -4.25 27.11 0.65
N ASP A 225 -3.07 27.68 0.93
CA ASP A 225 -2.86 28.48 2.16
C ASP A 225 -3.82 29.66 2.27
N GLU A 226 -4.20 30.25 1.13
CA GLU A 226 -5.19 31.34 1.07
C GLU A 226 -6.61 30.85 1.42
N ASP A 227 -6.99 29.65 0.97
CA ASP A 227 -8.27 29.04 1.32
C ASP A 227 -8.34 28.73 2.83
N ILE A 228 -7.25 28.19 3.37
CA ILE A 228 -7.15 27.88 4.80
C ILE A 228 -7.23 29.13 5.64
N ALA A 229 -6.46 30.17 5.29
CA ALA A 229 -6.52 31.45 6.00
C ALA A 229 -7.92 32.09 5.99
N ARG A 230 -8.62 31.97 4.86
CA ARG A 230 -10.01 32.44 4.73
C ARG A 230 -10.99 31.64 5.60
N ASP A 231 -10.84 30.29 5.63
CA ASP A 231 -11.65 29.41 6.47
C ASP A 231 -11.42 29.69 7.96
N GLU A 232 -10.18 29.94 8.38
CA GLU A 232 -9.81 30.31 9.76
C GLU A 232 -10.40 31.67 10.16
N GLU A 233 -10.35 32.65 9.25
CA GLU A 233 -10.97 33.97 9.49
C GLU A 233 -12.49 33.88 9.65
N LEU A 234 -13.16 33.08 8.81
CA LEU A 234 -14.60 32.86 8.90
C LEU A 234 -14.99 32.19 10.22
N ALA A 235 -14.23 31.10 10.61
CA ALA A 235 -14.46 30.42 11.88
C ALA A 235 -14.29 31.35 13.09
N LEU A 236 -13.27 32.23 13.07
CA LEU A 236 -13.05 33.21 14.13
C LEU A 236 -14.20 34.22 14.23
N ARG A 237 -14.70 34.71 13.09
CA ARG A 237 -15.86 35.63 13.06
C ARG A 237 -17.12 34.97 13.64
N GLU A 238 -17.39 33.72 13.29
CA GLU A 238 -18.53 32.96 13.84
C GLU A 238 -18.39 32.73 15.36
N MET A 239 -17.21 32.40 15.84
CA MET A 239 -16.96 32.29 17.29
C MET A 239 -17.22 33.57 18.03
N ILE A 240 -16.76 34.72 17.51
CA ILE A 240 -16.99 36.03 18.10
C ILE A 240 -18.50 36.37 18.11
N ALA A 241 -19.21 36.09 17.03
CA ALA A 241 -20.64 36.32 16.94
C ALA A 241 -21.46 35.50 17.96
N ASN A 242 -21.04 34.23 18.20
CA ASN A 242 -21.67 33.32 19.15
C ASN A 242 -21.42 33.71 20.63
N VAL A 243 -20.28 34.35 20.93
CA VAL A 243 -19.96 34.83 22.29
C VAL A 243 -20.67 36.15 22.61
N ALA A 244 -21.07 36.90 21.58
CA ALA A 244 -21.75 38.19 21.74
C ALA A 244 -23.28 38.09 21.92
N GLN A 245 -23.84 36.87 21.84
CA GLN A 245 -25.25 36.54 22.16
C GLN A 245 -25.39 35.99 23.58
#